data_d9e0c97e220c77a3ede1bda3e7515ca0
#
_entry.id   d9e0c97e220c77a3ede1bda3e7515ca0
#
_cell.length_a   1.000
_cell.length_b   1.000
_cell.length_c   1.000
_cell.angle_alpha   90.00
_cell.angle_beta   90.00
_cell.angle_gamma   90.00
#
_symmetry.space_group_name_H-M   'P 1'
#
loop_
_entity.id
_entity.type
_entity.pdbx_description
1 polymer ?
#
loop_
_entity_poly.entity_id
_entity_poly.type
_entity_poly.pdbx_seq_one_letter_code
_entity_poly.pdbx_strand_id
1 'polypeptide(L)'
;MIRLKNRFGKANRKEMSWMSDLMETLRQEGISPDLLCAVEEYRAAHPLAEALRPRIPAPAFVYYGREVWEQALAALLCGENLLLAGGKATGKNVLAENLAAAFGRPAWDISFHVNMDAASLIGMDTFVDGTVTFRPGPVYRCAQCGGFGVLDEINMAKNEALAVLHAVLDFRRAIDVPGYERIPLAEETRFIATMNYGYAGTRELNEALTSRFAVIQMPTITEENLEKLLRAQFADLTDKYVHQFALLFLDLQKKCDSAEISTKALDLRGMLDALRLMRRGVAAGPALDMGITNKAFDSYEQGLIRDVIAARIPASLTAEKLFR
;
A
#
# COMPACT_ATOMS: atom_id res chain seq x y z
N MET A 1 -6.37 -10.55 35.85
CA MET A 1 -7.52 -10.48 34.90
C MET A 1 -7.99 -9.05 34.55
N ILE A 2 -7.83 -8.05 35.41
CA ILE A 2 -8.35 -6.67 35.20
C ILE A 2 -7.47 -5.83 34.23
N ARG A 3 -6.16 -6.09 34.10
CA ARG A 3 -5.28 -5.34 33.20
C ARG A 3 -5.43 -5.69 31.68
N LEU A 4 -5.95 -6.84 31.35
CA LEU A 4 -6.19 -7.24 29.93
C LEU A 4 -7.45 -6.59 29.34
N LYS A 5 -8.53 -6.46 30.12
CA LYS A 5 -9.78 -5.83 29.67
C LYS A 5 -9.63 -4.35 29.29
N ASN A 6 -8.73 -3.61 29.95
CA ASN A 6 -8.50 -2.20 29.64
C ASN A 6 -7.61 -1.94 28.38
N ARG A 7 -6.83 -2.93 27.95
CA ARG A 7 -6.09 -2.83 26.65
C ARG A 7 -7.00 -3.05 25.45
N PHE A 8 -7.92 -4.02 25.54
CA PHE A 8 -8.87 -4.29 24.46
C PHE A 8 -9.88 -3.15 24.25
N GLY A 9 -10.36 -2.51 25.29
CA GLY A 9 -11.29 -1.38 25.17
C GLY A 9 -10.66 -0.10 24.60
N LYS A 10 -9.35 0.10 24.75
CA LYS A 10 -8.61 1.23 24.14
C LYS A 10 -8.26 0.97 22.68
N ALA A 11 -7.94 -0.27 22.30
CA ALA A 11 -7.71 -0.66 20.92
C ALA A 11 -8.98 -0.47 20.08
N ASN A 12 -10.12 -0.99 20.55
CA ASN A 12 -11.40 -0.91 19.85
C ASN A 12 -11.89 0.53 19.62
N ARG A 13 -11.69 1.46 20.59
CA ARG A 13 -11.99 2.89 20.41
C ARG A 13 -11.07 3.58 19.41
N LYS A 14 -9.81 3.19 19.35
CA LYS A 14 -8.84 3.76 18.43
C LYS A 14 -9.08 3.28 16.99
N GLU A 15 -9.48 2.03 16.82
CA GLU A 15 -9.86 1.43 15.53
C GLU A 15 -11.13 2.07 14.95
N MET A 16 -12.14 2.31 15.76
CA MET A 16 -13.36 3.00 15.34
C MET A 16 -13.09 4.47 14.96
N SER A 17 -12.13 5.13 15.61
CA SER A 17 -11.78 6.52 15.33
C SER A 17 -11.15 6.68 13.95
N TRP A 18 -10.05 5.99 13.63
CA TRP A 18 -9.37 6.18 12.36
C TRP A 18 -10.19 5.71 11.14
N MET A 19 -11.04 4.68 11.32
CA MET A 19 -11.94 4.22 10.25
C MET A 19 -13.02 5.26 9.96
N SER A 20 -13.58 5.88 10.99
CA SER A 20 -14.49 7.02 10.86
C SER A 20 -13.80 8.20 10.17
N ASP A 21 -12.55 8.49 10.56
CA ASP A 21 -11.74 9.57 10.01
C ASP A 21 -11.41 9.30 8.52
N LEU A 22 -11.13 8.04 8.14
CA LEU A 22 -10.92 7.67 6.73
C LEU A 22 -12.19 7.89 5.91
N MET A 23 -13.33 7.37 6.34
CA MET A 23 -14.60 7.53 5.61
C MET A 23 -15.00 9.01 5.49
N GLU A 24 -14.75 9.80 6.52
CA GLU A 24 -14.98 11.24 6.48
C GLU A 24 -14.06 11.94 5.48
N THR A 25 -12.78 11.56 5.45
CA THR A 25 -11.82 12.07 4.45
C THR A 25 -12.28 11.74 3.02
N LEU A 26 -12.79 10.52 2.78
CA LEU A 26 -13.29 10.12 1.47
C LEU A 26 -14.52 10.94 1.04
N ARG A 27 -15.42 11.29 1.99
CA ARG A 27 -16.54 12.18 1.71
C ARG A 27 -16.05 13.58 1.34
N GLN A 28 -15.07 14.11 2.06
CA GLN A 28 -14.45 15.42 1.77
C GLN A 28 -13.72 15.45 0.43
N GLU A 29 -13.11 14.35 0.02
CA GLU A 29 -12.51 14.19 -1.31
C GLU A 29 -13.55 14.00 -2.43
N GLY A 30 -14.84 14.00 -2.09
CA GLY A 30 -15.94 13.94 -3.05
C GLY A 30 -16.16 12.57 -3.68
N ILE A 31 -15.73 11.48 -3.01
CA ILE A 31 -16.06 10.11 -3.44
C ILE A 31 -17.59 9.95 -3.45
N SER A 32 -18.11 9.24 -4.45
CA SER A 32 -19.54 9.01 -4.63
C SER A 32 -20.21 8.56 -3.31
N PRO A 33 -21.23 9.28 -2.82
CA PRO A 33 -21.95 8.89 -1.62
C PRO A 33 -22.57 7.49 -1.71
N ASP A 34 -23.02 7.10 -2.91
CA ASP A 34 -23.61 5.78 -3.15
C ASP A 34 -22.59 4.65 -2.96
N LEU A 35 -21.34 4.86 -3.45
CA LEU A 35 -20.26 3.89 -3.24
C LEU A 35 -19.88 3.78 -1.76
N LEU A 36 -19.81 4.92 -1.05
CA LEU A 36 -19.50 4.92 0.38
C LEU A 36 -20.61 4.24 1.19
N CYS A 37 -21.87 4.48 0.86
CA CYS A 37 -23.02 3.80 1.46
C CYS A 37 -22.95 2.29 1.21
N ALA A 38 -22.67 1.86 -0.03
CA ALA A 38 -22.53 0.46 -0.36
C ALA A 38 -21.36 -0.23 0.40
N VAL A 39 -20.25 0.47 0.67
CA VAL A 39 -19.18 -0.05 1.53
C VAL A 39 -19.63 -0.19 2.96
N GLU A 40 -20.40 0.76 3.50
CA GLU A 40 -20.96 0.67 4.86
C GLU A 40 -21.98 -0.47 4.97
N GLU A 41 -22.83 -0.66 3.98
CA GLU A 41 -23.76 -1.81 3.89
C GLU A 41 -23.02 -3.13 3.80
N TYR A 42 -21.98 -3.21 2.96
CA TYR A 42 -21.13 -4.39 2.87
C TYR A 42 -20.52 -4.76 4.23
N ARG A 43 -20.01 -3.80 4.98
CA ARG A 43 -19.45 -4.01 6.33
C ARG A 43 -20.51 -4.51 7.32
N ALA A 44 -21.72 -3.98 7.23
CA ALA A 44 -22.83 -4.39 8.08
C ALA A 44 -23.31 -5.83 7.78
N ALA A 45 -23.31 -6.19 6.49
CA ALA A 45 -23.69 -7.52 6.01
C ALA A 45 -22.66 -8.61 6.35
N HIS A 46 -21.38 -8.22 6.50
CA HIS A 46 -20.27 -9.17 6.70
C HIS A 46 -19.54 -8.89 8.02
N PRO A 47 -20.14 -9.23 9.17
CA PRO A 47 -19.54 -9.01 10.48
C PRO A 47 -18.24 -9.82 10.63
N LEU A 48 -17.24 -9.21 11.26
CA LEU A 48 -15.94 -9.83 11.47
C LEU A 48 -15.82 -10.42 12.87
N ALA A 49 -15.26 -11.63 12.97
CA ALA A 49 -14.93 -12.24 14.25
C ALA A 49 -13.94 -11.37 15.04
N GLU A 50 -14.13 -11.23 16.35
CA GLU A 50 -13.32 -10.38 17.22
C GLU A 50 -11.82 -10.69 17.15
N ALA A 51 -11.47 -11.98 17.01
CA ALA A 51 -10.08 -12.43 16.90
C ALA A 51 -9.34 -11.91 15.63
N LEU A 52 -10.08 -11.53 14.60
CA LEU A 52 -9.52 -11.04 13.33
C LEU A 52 -9.45 -9.51 13.29
N ARG A 53 -10.13 -8.78 14.16
CA ARG A 53 -10.10 -7.31 14.19
C ARG A 53 -8.70 -6.72 14.24
N PRO A 54 -7.73 -7.26 15.00
CA PRO A 54 -6.38 -6.71 15.02
C PRO A 54 -5.64 -6.77 13.67
N ARG A 55 -6.19 -7.50 12.68
CA ARG A 55 -5.67 -7.55 11.32
C ARG A 55 -6.29 -6.51 10.38
N ILE A 56 -7.28 -5.75 10.81
CA ILE A 56 -7.77 -4.62 10.04
C ILE A 56 -6.65 -3.58 10.02
N PRO A 57 -6.18 -3.12 8.85
CA PRO A 57 -5.14 -2.11 8.78
C PRO A 57 -5.57 -0.81 9.45
N ALA A 58 -4.62 -0.13 10.08
CA ALA A 58 -4.76 1.25 10.55
C ALA A 58 -3.79 2.12 9.73
N PRO A 59 -4.20 2.61 8.54
CA PRO A 59 -3.31 3.26 7.60
C PRO A 59 -2.64 4.50 8.19
N ALA A 60 -1.32 4.62 8.00
CA ALA A 60 -0.57 5.81 8.38
C ALA A 60 -0.75 6.96 7.37
N PHE A 61 -1.20 6.64 6.17
CA PHE A 61 -1.39 7.57 5.07
C PHE A 61 -2.74 7.32 4.40
N VAL A 62 -3.38 8.40 3.95
CA VAL A 62 -4.55 8.32 3.07
C VAL A 62 -4.07 8.46 1.62
N TYR A 63 -4.60 7.65 0.74
CA TYR A 63 -4.44 7.81 -0.69
C TYR A 63 -5.41 8.90 -1.18
N TYR A 64 -4.89 9.89 -1.89
CA TYR A 64 -5.67 10.95 -2.51
C TYR A 64 -5.77 10.70 -4.01
N GLY A 65 -6.99 10.64 -4.54
CA GLY A 65 -7.26 10.38 -5.96
C GLY A 65 -8.66 9.80 -6.16
N ARG A 66 -9.65 10.67 -6.32
CA ARG A 66 -11.07 10.34 -6.38
C ARG A 66 -11.38 9.23 -7.38
N GLU A 67 -10.96 9.39 -8.63
CA GLU A 67 -11.27 8.45 -9.70
C GLU A 67 -10.78 7.03 -9.40
N VAL A 68 -9.55 6.91 -8.90
CA VAL A 68 -8.96 5.62 -8.52
C VAL A 68 -9.72 4.97 -7.36
N TRP A 69 -10.14 5.77 -6.37
CA TRP A 69 -10.99 5.28 -5.28
C TRP A 69 -12.31 4.74 -5.79
N GLU A 70 -13.02 5.49 -6.62
CA GLU A 70 -14.33 5.10 -7.15
C GLU A 70 -14.23 3.81 -7.98
N GLN A 71 -13.21 3.69 -8.83
CA GLN A 71 -12.93 2.46 -9.59
C GLN A 71 -12.64 1.27 -8.67
N ALA A 72 -11.79 1.46 -7.66
CA ALA A 72 -11.40 0.39 -6.74
C ALA A 72 -12.58 -0.07 -5.86
N LEU A 73 -13.36 0.87 -5.31
CA LEU A 73 -14.53 0.55 -4.51
C LEU A 73 -15.58 -0.21 -5.33
N ALA A 74 -15.89 0.28 -6.53
CA ALA A 74 -16.85 -0.37 -7.42
C ALA A 74 -16.43 -1.80 -7.77
N ALA A 75 -15.17 -2.01 -8.16
CA ALA A 75 -14.67 -3.34 -8.51
C ALA A 75 -14.73 -4.32 -7.33
N LEU A 76 -14.29 -3.90 -6.13
CA LEU A 76 -14.32 -4.73 -4.93
C LEU A 76 -15.75 -5.06 -4.47
N LEU A 77 -16.70 -4.12 -4.60
CA LEU A 77 -18.12 -4.36 -4.33
C LEU A 77 -18.74 -5.34 -5.31
N CYS A 78 -18.31 -5.33 -6.58
CA CYS A 78 -18.70 -6.32 -7.59
C CYS A 78 -18.06 -7.71 -7.37
N GLY A 79 -17.19 -7.86 -6.40
CA GLY A 79 -16.55 -9.16 -6.15
C GLY A 79 -15.23 -9.37 -6.89
N GLU A 80 -14.77 -8.38 -7.64
CA GLU A 80 -13.55 -8.48 -8.45
C GLU A 80 -12.28 -8.38 -7.60
N ASN A 81 -11.20 -9.00 -8.08
CA ASN A 81 -9.85 -8.77 -7.56
C ASN A 81 -9.21 -7.60 -8.31
N LEU A 82 -8.31 -6.86 -7.65
CA LEU A 82 -7.66 -5.67 -8.22
C LEU A 82 -6.18 -5.92 -8.55
N LEU A 83 -5.73 -5.37 -9.68
CA LEU A 83 -4.32 -5.19 -9.98
C LEU A 83 -4.02 -3.69 -10.10
N LEU A 84 -3.29 -3.16 -9.13
CA LEU A 84 -2.82 -1.78 -9.11
C LEU A 84 -1.48 -1.71 -9.84
N ALA A 85 -1.48 -1.26 -11.08
CA ALA A 85 -0.30 -1.18 -11.93
C ALA A 85 0.19 0.26 -12.05
N GLY A 86 1.47 0.52 -11.90
CA GLY A 86 1.98 1.89 -12.02
C GLY A 86 3.46 2.03 -11.66
N GLY A 87 4.01 3.20 -11.92
CA GLY A 87 5.37 3.55 -11.57
C GLY A 87 5.65 3.57 -10.06
N LYS A 88 6.87 3.90 -9.69
CA LYS A 88 7.28 4.06 -8.29
C LYS A 88 6.56 5.28 -7.68
N ALA A 89 6.32 5.23 -6.38
CA ALA A 89 5.71 6.32 -5.60
C ALA A 89 4.28 6.73 -6.02
N THR A 90 3.54 5.90 -6.75
CA THR A 90 2.12 6.16 -7.12
C THR A 90 1.11 5.79 -6.03
N GLY A 91 1.56 5.29 -4.86
CA GLY A 91 0.68 5.03 -3.72
C GLY A 91 -0.07 3.69 -3.74
N LYS A 92 0.32 2.71 -4.59
CA LYS A 92 -0.34 1.39 -4.71
C LYS A 92 -0.59 0.71 -3.36
N ASN A 93 0.46 0.54 -2.56
CA ASN A 93 0.36 -0.14 -1.27
C ASN A 93 -0.45 0.67 -0.26
N VAL A 94 -0.37 2.02 -0.32
CA VAL A 94 -1.21 2.89 0.51
C VAL A 94 -2.67 2.69 0.16
N LEU A 95 -3.02 2.65 -1.12
CA LEU A 95 -4.39 2.40 -1.55
C LEU A 95 -4.87 1.00 -1.14
N ALA A 96 -4.05 -0.04 -1.33
CA ALA A 96 -4.41 -1.41 -0.94
C ALA A 96 -4.72 -1.52 0.57
N GLU A 97 -3.88 -0.92 1.41
CA GLU A 97 -4.08 -0.83 2.86
C GLU A 97 -5.35 -0.04 3.21
N ASN A 98 -5.55 1.11 2.56
CA ASN A 98 -6.73 1.95 2.75
C ASN A 98 -8.03 1.24 2.33
N LEU A 99 -8.02 0.45 1.25
CA LEU A 99 -9.18 -0.32 0.81
C LEU A 99 -9.56 -1.39 1.82
N ALA A 100 -8.58 -2.18 2.32
CA ALA A 100 -8.84 -3.17 3.36
C ALA A 100 -9.42 -2.51 4.63
N ALA A 101 -8.90 -1.34 4.98
CA ALA A 101 -9.37 -0.52 6.08
C ALA A 101 -10.81 0.00 5.85
N ALA A 102 -11.11 0.56 4.68
CA ALA A 102 -12.44 1.07 4.34
C ALA A 102 -13.51 -0.02 4.37
N PHE A 103 -13.19 -1.22 3.88
CA PHE A 103 -14.07 -2.38 3.94
C PHE A 103 -14.14 -3.04 5.34
N GLY A 104 -13.29 -2.62 6.28
CA GLY A 104 -13.21 -3.22 7.62
C GLY A 104 -12.78 -4.69 7.59
N ARG A 105 -11.94 -5.08 6.61
CA ARG A 105 -11.51 -6.48 6.43
C ARG A 105 -10.10 -6.72 6.94
N PRO A 106 -9.83 -7.90 7.49
CA PRO A 106 -8.48 -8.28 7.90
C PRO A 106 -7.59 -8.42 6.68
N ALA A 107 -6.36 -7.90 6.75
CA ALA A 107 -5.42 -7.95 5.64
C ALA A 107 -4.29 -8.96 5.88
N TRP A 108 -3.82 -9.55 4.78
CA TRP A 108 -2.61 -10.38 4.70
C TRP A 108 -1.70 -9.81 3.62
N ASP A 109 -0.61 -9.18 4.06
CA ASP A 109 0.42 -8.65 3.17
C ASP A 109 1.36 -9.77 2.74
N ILE A 110 1.49 -9.98 1.44
CA ILE A 110 2.26 -11.04 0.82
C ILE A 110 3.21 -10.41 -0.17
N SER A 111 4.47 -10.22 0.25
CA SER A 111 5.51 -9.65 -0.63
C SER A 111 6.11 -10.72 -1.51
N PHE A 112 6.00 -10.54 -2.82
CA PHE A 112 6.50 -11.47 -3.81
C PHE A 112 7.97 -11.24 -4.11
N HIS A 113 8.71 -12.31 -4.33
CA HIS A 113 10.12 -12.28 -4.70
C HIS A 113 10.49 -13.50 -5.54
N VAL A 114 11.66 -13.46 -6.20
CA VAL A 114 12.10 -14.46 -7.19
C VAL A 114 12.21 -15.90 -6.65
N ASN A 115 12.40 -16.05 -5.33
CA ASN A 115 12.56 -17.37 -4.69
C ASN A 115 11.27 -17.87 -4.02
N MET A 116 10.14 -17.18 -4.20
CA MET A 116 8.86 -17.63 -3.66
C MET A 116 8.39 -18.89 -4.40
N ASP A 117 7.75 -19.78 -3.66
CA ASP A 117 7.12 -20.99 -4.17
C ASP A 117 5.64 -21.10 -3.77
N ALA A 118 4.95 -22.09 -4.33
CA ALA A 118 3.54 -22.33 -4.04
C ALA A 118 3.28 -22.67 -2.56
N ALA A 119 4.21 -23.39 -1.92
CA ALA A 119 4.08 -23.79 -0.52
C ALA A 119 4.11 -22.59 0.43
N SER A 120 4.93 -21.58 0.13
CA SER A 120 4.97 -20.33 0.92
C SER A 120 3.67 -19.53 0.84
N LEU A 121 2.88 -19.66 -0.24
CA LEU A 121 1.60 -18.99 -0.43
C LEU A 121 0.44 -19.76 0.22
N ILE A 122 0.34 -21.04 -0.08
CA ILE A 122 -0.78 -21.88 0.32
C ILE A 122 -0.54 -22.53 1.68
N GLY A 123 0.65 -23.03 1.93
CA GLY A 123 1.05 -23.78 3.12
C GLY A 123 1.78 -25.06 2.81
N MET A 124 2.29 -25.69 3.85
CA MET A 124 3.07 -26.92 3.75
C MET A 124 2.81 -27.83 4.94
N ASP A 125 3.10 -29.10 4.75
CA ASP A 125 3.11 -30.05 5.84
C ASP A 125 4.32 -29.81 6.75
N THR A 126 4.06 -29.86 8.05
CA THR A 126 5.07 -29.76 9.10
C THR A 126 4.95 -30.92 10.05
N PHE A 127 6.06 -31.42 10.56
CA PHE A 127 6.08 -32.47 11.55
C PHE A 127 6.16 -31.84 12.95
N VAL A 128 5.08 -32.01 13.73
CA VAL A 128 4.98 -31.47 15.08
C VAL A 128 4.48 -32.58 16.01
N ASP A 129 5.14 -32.79 17.13
CA ASP A 129 4.77 -33.78 18.16
C ASP A 129 4.48 -35.18 17.63
N GLY A 130 5.27 -35.66 16.68
CA GLY A 130 5.14 -36.99 16.12
C GLY A 130 4.07 -37.17 15.03
N THR A 131 3.38 -36.06 14.64
CA THR A 131 2.33 -36.07 13.63
C THR A 131 2.63 -35.08 12.50
N VAL A 132 2.18 -35.42 11.29
CA VAL A 132 2.19 -34.50 10.15
C VAL A 132 0.96 -33.59 10.25
N THR A 133 1.18 -32.28 10.25
CA THR A 133 0.12 -31.29 10.31
C THR A 133 0.31 -30.25 9.21
N PHE A 134 -0.78 -29.87 8.53
CA PHE A 134 -0.74 -28.82 7.54
C PHE A 134 -0.61 -27.45 8.24
N ARG A 135 0.45 -26.69 7.87
CA ARG A 135 0.65 -25.32 8.29
C ARG A 135 0.15 -24.36 7.21
N PRO A 136 -1.01 -23.71 7.39
CA PRO A 136 -1.59 -22.84 6.36
C PRO A 136 -0.73 -21.60 6.08
N GLY A 137 -0.55 -21.31 4.78
CA GLY A 137 0.09 -20.08 4.29
C GLY A 137 -0.83 -18.87 4.31
N PRO A 138 -0.31 -17.69 3.94
CA PRO A 138 -1.06 -16.43 4.02
C PRO A 138 -2.25 -16.37 3.06
N VAL A 139 -2.13 -16.89 1.84
CA VAL A 139 -3.25 -16.95 0.87
C VAL A 139 -4.36 -17.84 1.41
N TYR A 140 -4.02 -19.01 1.93
CA TYR A 140 -4.98 -19.93 2.54
C TYR A 140 -5.74 -19.28 3.71
N ARG A 141 -5.01 -18.63 4.62
CA ARG A 141 -5.63 -17.95 5.79
C ARG A 141 -6.53 -16.81 5.37
N CYS A 142 -6.08 -16.00 4.41
CA CYS A 142 -6.86 -14.93 3.83
C CYS A 142 -8.16 -15.46 3.24
N ALA A 143 -8.07 -16.50 2.43
CA ALA A 143 -9.19 -17.15 1.76
C ALA A 143 -10.23 -17.71 2.74
N GLN A 144 -9.77 -18.37 3.80
CA GLN A 144 -10.65 -18.97 4.80
C GLN A 144 -11.34 -17.96 5.71
N CYS A 145 -10.67 -16.83 5.99
CA CYS A 145 -11.15 -15.83 6.95
C CYS A 145 -11.91 -14.67 6.29
N GLY A 146 -12.19 -14.69 5.00
CA GLY A 146 -12.85 -13.60 4.30
C GLY A 146 -12.06 -12.29 4.35
N GLY A 147 -10.74 -12.39 4.22
CA GLY A 147 -9.83 -11.25 4.28
C GLY A 147 -9.47 -10.66 2.93
N PHE A 148 -8.72 -9.56 2.97
CA PHE A 148 -8.09 -8.97 1.81
C PHE A 148 -6.64 -9.40 1.74
N GLY A 149 -6.26 -10.11 0.65
CA GLY A 149 -4.89 -10.51 0.36
C GLY A 149 -4.19 -9.43 -0.45
N VAL A 150 -3.22 -8.75 0.13
CA VAL A 150 -2.40 -7.75 -0.58
C VAL A 150 -1.19 -8.48 -1.17
N LEU A 151 -1.20 -8.65 -2.50
CA LEU A 151 -0.16 -9.35 -3.26
C LEU A 151 0.86 -8.33 -3.77
N ASP A 152 1.83 -7.98 -2.92
CA ASP A 152 2.77 -6.90 -3.20
C ASP A 152 3.89 -7.33 -4.14
N GLU A 153 4.10 -6.53 -5.21
CA GLU A 153 5.08 -6.79 -6.28
C GLU A 153 4.91 -8.16 -6.94
N ILE A 154 3.65 -8.53 -7.27
CA ILE A 154 3.30 -9.86 -7.79
C ILE A 154 4.15 -10.28 -9.00
N ASN A 155 4.61 -9.34 -9.81
CA ASN A 155 5.45 -9.57 -10.99
C ASN A 155 6.93 -9.83 -10.68
N MET A 156 7.33 -9.88 -9.41
CA MET A 156 8.68 -10.31 -9.00
C MET A 156 8.81 -11.83 -8.90
N ALA A 157 7.70 -12.54 -8.70
CA ALA A 157 7.72 -14.00 -8.60
C ALA A 157 7.82 -14.68 -9.97
N LYS A 158 8.20 -15.96 -9.95
CA LYS A 158 8.18 -16.83 -11.12
C LYS A 158 6.75 -17.30 -11.41
N ASN A 159 6.43 -17.55 -12.68
CA ASN A 159 5.11 -18.01 -13.10
C ASN A 159 4.70 -19.33 -12.43
N GLU A 160 5.66 -20.21 -12.12
CA GLU A 160 5.42 -21.48 -11.44
C GLU A 160 4.87 -21.28 -10.03
N ALA A 161 5.36 -20.27 -9.31
CA ALA A 161 4.84 -19.93 -7.98
C ALA A 161 3.43 -19.30 -8.06
N LEU A 162 3.15 -18.55 -9.13
CA LEU A 162 1.87 -17.87 -9.35
C LEU A 162 0.77 -18.84 -9.84
N ALA A 163 1.13 -20.04 -10.33
CA ALA A 163 0.17 -21.00 -10.87
C ALA A 163 -0.95 -21.37 -9.88
N VAL A 164 -0.63 -21.43 -8.58
CA VAL A 164 -1.61 -21.74 -7.52
C VAL A 164 -2.68 -20.66 -7.35
N LEU A 165 -2.42 -19.42 -7.81
CA LEU A 165 -3.36 -18.32 -7.71
C LEU A 165 -4.48 -18.39 -8.77
N HIS A 166 -4.31 -19.15 -9.85
CA HIS A 166 -5.30 -19.20 -10.92
C HIS A 166 -6.69 -19.65 -10.44
N ALA A 167 -6.76 -20.68 -9.59
CA ALA A 167 -8.02 -21.19 -9.05
C ALA A 167 -8.56 -20.32 -7.90
N VAL A 168 -7.68 -19.58 -7.24
CA VAL A 168 -8.01 -18.65 -6.16
C VAL A 168 -8.66 -17.38 -6.71
N LEU A 169 -8.16 -16.88 -7.84
CA LEU A 169 -8.54 -15.59 -8.41
C LEU A 169 -9.66 -15.68 -9.45
N ASP A 170 -10.01 -16.86 -9.96
CA ASP A 170 -11.07 -17.02 -10.95
C ASP A 170 -12.41 -17.44 -10.32
N PHE A 171 -13.40 -17.71 -11.17
CA PHE A 171 -14.76 -18.11 -10.77
C PHE A 171 -14.82 -19.34 -9.86
N ARG A 172 -13.79 -20.19 -9.86
CA ARG A 172 -13.71 -21.38 -8.98
C ARG A 172 -13.59 -21.01 -7.51
N ARG A 173 -12.96 -19.87 -7.22
CA ARG A 173 -12.78 -19.32 -5.87
C ARG A 173 -12.47 -20.43 -4.86
N ALA A 174 -11.42 -21.18 -5.10
CA ALA A 174 -11.05 -22.31 -4.28
C ALA A 174 -9.54 -22.56 -4.25
N ILE A 175 -9.10 -23.13 -3.14
CA ILE A 175 -7.74 -23.64 -2.97
C ILE A 175 -7.82 -25.17 -2.98
N ASP A 176 -7.03 -25.79 -3.85
CA ASP A 176 -6.85 -27.22 -3.95
C ASP A 176 -5.47 -27.58 -3.39
N VAL A 177 -5.44 -28.22 -2.23
CA VAL A 177 -4.20 -28.66 -1.59
C VAL A 177 -4.11 -30.18 -1.77
N PRO A 178 -3.07 -30.69 -2.48
CA PRO A 178 -2.91 -32.14 -2.65
C PRO A 178 -2.92 -32.90 -1.32
N GLY A 179 -3.77 -33.92 -1.20
CA GLY A 179 -3.92 -34.71 0.02
C GLY A 179 -4.88 -34.13 1.08
N TYR A 180 -5.48 -32.98 0.80
CA TYR A 180 -6.47 -32.32 1.65
C TYR A 180 -7.75 -32.02 0.87
N GLU A 181 -8.82 -31.67 1.60
CA GLU A 181 -10.07 -31.26 0.97
C GLU A 181 -9.91 -29.91 0.26
N ARG A 182 -10.65 -29.76 -0.83
CA ARG A 182 -10.76 -28.49 -1.54
C ARG A 182 -11.46 -27.46 -0.64
N ILE A 183 -10.85 -26.27 -0.50
CA ILE A 183 -11.35 -25.20 0.35
C ILE A 183 -11.93 -24.08 -0.51
N PRO A 184 -13.23 -23.84 -0.40
CA PRO A 184 -13.81 -22.65 -1.03
C PRO A 184 -13.34 -21.38 -0.32
N LEU A 185 -13.15 -20.30 -1.08
CA LEU A 185 -12.92 -18.98 -0.50
C LEU A 185 -14.19 -18.47 0.17
N ALA A 186 -14.03 -17.82 1.30
CA ALA A 186 -15.11 -17.05 1.91
C ALA A 186 -15.58 -15.96 0.91
N GLU A 187 -16.86 -15.63 0.93
CA GLU A 187 -17.49 -14.71 -0.01
C GLU A 187 -16.81 -13.34 -0.02
N GLU A 188 -16.38 -12.87 1.14
CA GLU A 188 -15.77 -11.57 1.36
C GLU A 188 -14.29 -11.50 0.91
N THR A 189 -13.66 -12.64 0.60
CA THR A 189 -12.26 -12.66 0.21
C THR A 189 -12.02 -11.90 -1.08
N ARG A 190 -11.07 -10.99 -1.06
CA ARG A 190 -10.59 -10.24 -2.23
C ARG A 190 -9.07 -10.23 -2.25
N PHE A 191 -8.52 -10.13 -3.45
CA PHE A 191 -7.08 -9.95 -3.62
C PHE A 191 -6.80 -8.62 -4.32
N ILE A 192 -5.83 -7.88 -3.78
CA ILE A 192 -5.36 -6.62 -4.32
C ILE A 192 -3.88 -6.80 -4.63
N ALA A 193 -3.56 -6.97 -5.91
CA ALA A 193 -2.18 -7.11 -6.36
C ALA A 193 -1.58 -5.74 -6.67
N THR A 194 -0.28 -5.57 -6.41
CA THR A 194 0.48 -4.41 -6.87
C THR A 194 1.54 -4.84 -7.87
N MET A 195 1.76 -4.03 -8.89
CA MET A 195 2.77 -4.26 -9.91
C MET A 195 3.51 -2.96 -10.23
N ASN A 196 4.84 -3.03 -10.19
CA ASN A 196 5.70 -2.00 -10.75
C ASN A 196 6.11 -2.41 -12.17
N TYR A 197 6.20 -1.46 -13.10
CA TYR A 197 6.75 -1.68 -14.43
C TYR A 197 7.90 -0.71 -14.70
N GLY A 198 8.75 -1.04 -15.67
CA GLY A 198 9.87 -0.20 -16.08
C GLY A 198 11.13 -0.33 -15.22
N TYR A 199 11.27 -1.38 -14.39
CA TYR A 199 12.47 -1.63 -13.58
C TYR A 199 13.22 -2.88 -13.98
N ALA A 200 14.52 -2.86 -13.77
CA ALA A 200 15.35 -4.05 -13.87
C ALA A 200 14.86 -5.12 -12.88
N GLY A 201 14.57 -6.32 -13.39
CA GLY A 201 14.07 -7.46 -12.58
C GLY A 201 12.56 -7.62 -12.54
N THR A 202 11.78 -6.65 -13.02
CA THR A 202 10.32 -6.84 -13.19
C THR A 202 10.06 -7.71 -14.42
N ARG A 203 9.03 -8.56 -14.31
CA ARG A 203 8.54 -9.43 -15.38
C ARG A 203 7.17 -8.97 -15.82
N GLU A 204 6.79 -9.27 -17.03
CA GLU A 204 5.40 -9.18 -17.44
C GLU A 204 4.61 -10.30 -16.79
N LEU A 205 3.44 -9.96 -16.26
CA LEU A 205 2.51 -10.98 -15.78
C LEU A 205 1.95 -11.75 -16.97
N ASN A 206 1.79 -13.05 -16.78
CA ASN A 206 1.11 -13.92 -17.71
C ASN A 206 -0.32 -13.37 -17.98
N GLU A 207 -0.72 -13.31 -19.23
CA GLU A 207 -2.04 -12.84 -19.68
C GLU A 207 -3.19 -13.57 -18.96
N ALA A 208 -3.07 -14.89 -18.80
CA ALA A 208 -4.05 -15.69 -18.08
C ALA A 208 -4.21 -15.29 -16.60
N LEU A 209 -3.17 -14.77 -15.96
CA LEU A 209 -3.25 -14.26 -14.59
C LEU A 209 -3.82 -12.83 -14.58
N THR A 210 -3.36 -11.99 -15.50
CA THR A 210 -3.80 -10.58 -15.61
C THR A 210 -5.30 -10.50 -15.87
N SER A 211 -5.87 -11.41 -16.69
CA SER A 211 -7.31 -11.46 -17.00
C SER A 211 -8.23 -11.77 -15.80
N ARG A 212 -7.64 -12.12 -14.65
CA ARG A 212 -8.35 -12.39 -13.38
C ARG A 212 -8.45 -11.20 -12.46
N PHE A 213 -7.97 -10.05 -12.92
CA PHE A 213 -7.99 -8.80 -12.16
C PHE A 213 -8.72 -7.69 -12.93
N ALA A 214 -9.44 -6.87 -12.22
CA ALA A 214 -9.76 -5.53 -12.70
C ALA A 214 -8.48 -4.68 -12.55
N VAL A 215 -7.94 -4.18 -13.66
CA VAL A 215 -6.64 -3.48 -13.69
C VAL A 215 -6.87 -1.98 -13.58
N ILE A 216 -6.27 -1.37 -12.55
CA ILE A 216 -6.26 0.08 -12.37
C ILE A 216 -4.85 0.60 -12.66
N GLN A 217 -4.75 1.48 -13.65
CA GLN A 217 -3.52 2.20 -13.92
C GLN A 217 -3.39 3.35 -12.91
N MET A 218 -2.41 3.21 -12.03
CA MET A 218 -2.18 4.20 -10.97
C MET A 218 -1.51 5.45 -11.55
N PRO A 219 -2.18 6.60 -11.50
CA PRO A 219 -1.61 7.85 -11.98
C PRO A 219 -0.44 8.29 -11.09
N THR A 220 0.41 9.13 -11.64
CA THR A 220 1.40 9.85 -10.84
C THR A 220 0.69 10.83 -9.89
N ILE A 221 1.27 11.02 -8.71
CA ILE A 221 0.69 11.93 -7.72
C ILE A 221 0.69 13.37 -8.26
N THR A 222 -0.44 14.06 -8.12
CA THR A 222 -0.57 15.48 -8.49
C THR A 222 0.01 16.38 -7.41
N GLU A 223 0.33 17.62 -7.76
CA GLU A 223 0.76 18.65 -6.80
C GLU A 223 -0.22 18.82 -5.67
N GLU A 224 -1.52 18.96 -5.99
CA GLU A 224 -2.60 19.11 -5.01
C GLU A 224 -2.65 17.94 -4.01
N ASN A 225 -2.60 16.70 -4.51
CA ASN A 225 -2.65 15.51 -3.67
C ASN A 225 -1.39 15.36 -2.81
N LEU A 226 -0.24 15.78 -3.34
CA LEU A 226 1.01 15.79 -2.58
C LEU A 226 0.99 16.85 -1.48
N GLU A 227 0.46 18.03 -1.75
CA GLU A 227 0.24 19.06 -0.72
C GLU A 227 -0.73 18.60 0.38
N LYS A 228 -1.85 17.95 0.01
CA LYS A 228 -2.79 17.34 0.98
C LYS A 228 -2.08 16.34 1.88
N LEU A 229 -1.27 15.45 1.29
CA LEU A 229 -0.48 14.47 2.03
C LEU A 229 0.51 15.13 2.98
N LEU A 230 1.24 16.15 2.52
CA LEU A 230 2.19 16.89 3.35
C LEU A 230 1.50 17.59 4.52
N ARG A 231 0.37 18.27 4.30
CA ARG A 231 -0.42 18.92 5.37
C ARG A 231 -0.95 17.91 6.38
N ALA A 232 -1.42 16.75 5.91
CA ALA A 232 -1.91 15.70 6.80
C ALA A 232 -0.80 15.11 7.69
N GLN A 233 0.43 15.00 7.16
CA GLN A 233 1.58 14.44 7.89
C GLN A 233 2.30 15.47 8.77
N PHE A 234 2.27 16.74 8.38
CA PHE A 234 2.99 17.83 9.02
C PHE A 234 2.07 19.07 9.14
N ALA A 235 1.12 19.02 10.07
CA ALA A 235 0.14 20.10 10.26
C ALA A 235 0.77 21.46 10.65
N ASP A 236 1.99 21.44 11.17
CA ASP A 236 2.80 22.61 11.54
C ASP A 236 3.77 23.06 10.43
N LEU A 237 3.87 22.34 9.30
CA LEU A 237 4.68 22.78 8.16
C LEU A 237 4.03 24.01 7.52
N THR A 238 4.83 25.05 7.28
CA THR A 238 4.30 26.29 6.69
C THR A 238 3.86 26.09 5.24
N ASP A 239 2.79 26.76 4.81
CA ASP A 239 2.22 26.60 3.46
C ASP A 239 3.25 26.85 2.35
N LYS A 240 4.17 27.80 2.55
CA LYS A 240 5.27 28.04 1.63
C LYS A 240 6.09 26.78 1.39
N TYR A 241 6.41 26.05 2.45
CA TYR A 241 7.26 24.85 2.32
C TYR A 241 6.47 23.61 1.97
N VAL A 242 5.19 23.51 2.30
CA VAL A 242 4.30 22.49 1.72
C VAL A 242 4.38 22.56 0.19
N HIS A 243 4.20 23.74 -0.39
CA HIS A 243 4.28 23.96 -1.84
C HIS A 243 5.70 23.68 -2.40
N GLN A 244 6.77 24.15 -1.75
CA GLN A 244 8.13 23.93 -2.23
C GLN A 244 8.54 22.44 -2.20
N PHE A 245 8.13 21.68 -1.20
CA PHE A 245 8.39 20.23 -1.15
C PHE A 245 7.56 19.46 -2.17
N ALA A 246 6.32 19.90 -2.43
CA ALA A 246 5.51 19.32 -3.50
C ALA A 246 6.17 19.55 -4.86
N LEU A 247 6.60 20.76 -5.16
CA LEU A 247 7.33 21.07 -6.40
C LEU A 247 8.67 20.35 -6.49
N LEU A 248 9.43 20.23 -5.40
CA LEU A 248 10.68 19.45 -5.38
C LEU A 248 10.44 18.00 -5.84
N PHE A 249 9.41 17.35 -5.28
CA PHE A 249 9.10 15.98 -5.65
C PHE A 249 8.73 15.85 -7.13
N LEU A 250 7.91 16.77 -7.65
CA LEU A 250 7.52 16.78 -9.07
C LEU A 250 8.67 17.09 -10.00
N ASP A 251 9.61 17.96 -9.59
CA ASP A 251 10.81 18.24 -10.38
C ASP A 251 11.74 17.01 -10.44
N LEU A 252 11.91 16.29 -9.31
CA LEU A 252 12.62 15.00 -9.30
C LEU A 252 11.93 13.98 -10.21
N GLN A 253 10.59 13.91 -10.18
CA GLN A 253 9.83 13.03 -11.06
C GLN A 253 10.07 13.34 -12.54
N LYS A 254 9.98 14.61 -12.95
CA LYS A 254 10.26 15.02 -14.33
C LYS A 254 11.66 14.62 -14.78
N LYS A 255 12.66 14.75 -13.90
CA LYS A 255 14.03 14.33 -14.18
C LYS A 255 14.19 12.81 -14.31
N CYS A 256 13.41 12.04 -13.54
CA CYS A 256 13.34 10.58 -13.70
C CYS A 256 12.64 10.20 -15.02
N ASP A 257 11.54 10.86 -15.36
CA ASP A 257 10.77 10.60 -16.58
C ASP A 257 11.57 10.93 -17.86
N SER A 258 12.44 11.95 -17.80
CA SER A 258 13.38 12.28 -18.88
C SER A 258 14.66 11.43 -18.86
N ALA A 259 14.78 10.46 -17.96
CA ALA A 259 15.94 9.58 -17.76
C ALA A 259 17.27 10.34 -17.46
N GLU A 260 17.19 11.59 -16.97
CA GLU A 260 18.36 12.35 -16.53
C GLU A 260 18.89 11.85 -15.18
N ILE A 261 18.03 11.35 -14.32
CA ILE A 261 18.37 10.70 -13.05
C ILE A 261 17.59 9.37 -12.92
N SER A 262 18.10 8.46 -12.11
CA SER A 262 17.44 7.18 -11.87
C SER A 262 16.22 7.33 -10.96
N THR A 263 15.28 6.40 -11.06
CA THR A 263 14.10 6.37 -10.19
C THR A 263 14.42 6.12 -8.70
N LYS A 264 15.68 5.94 -8.33
CA LYS A 264 16.13 5.83 -6.93
C LYS A 264 15.88 7.12 -6.16
N ALA A 265 16.07 8.27 -6.84
CA ALA A 265 15.81 9.59 -6.27
C ALA A 265 14.32 9.89 -6.06
N LEU A 266 13.44 9.21 -6.81
CA LEU A 266 12.00 9.36 -6.68
C LEU A 266 11.49 8.53 -5.48
N ASP A 267 11.64 9.08 -4.29
CA ASP A 267 11.28 8.42 -3.04
C ASP A 267 10.53 9.35 -2.11
N LEU A 268 9.19 9.25 -2.16
CA LEU A 268 8.30 10.04 -1.32
C LEU A 268 8.51 9.74 0.18
N ARG A 269 8.75 8.45 0.54
CA ARG A 269 9.04 8.08 1.94
C ARG A 269 10.31 8.77 2.42
N GLY A 270 11.36 8.77 1.60
CA GLY A 270 12.61 9.46 1.93
C GLY A 270 12.44 10.97 2.09
N MET A 271 11.58 11.61 1.31
CA MET A 271 11.25 13.02 1.48
C MET A 271 10.51 13.28 2.80
N LEU A 272 9.53 12.43 3.15
CA LEU A 272 8.82 12.54 4.43
C LEU A 272 9.76 12.28 5.62
N ASP A 273 10.68 11.33 5.50
CA ASP A 273 11.69 11.06 6.52
C ASP A 273 12.66 12.23 6.68
N ALA A 274 13.08 12.85 5.57
CA ALA A 274 13.88 14.09 5.64
C ALA A 274 13.15 15.20 6.39
N LEU A 275 11.86 15.43 6.15
CA LEU A 275 11.05 16.38 6.91
C LEU A 275 10.97 16.04 8.41
N ARG A 276 10.86 14.74 8.77
CA ARG A 276 10.91 14.30 10.17
C ARG A 276 12.27 14.58 10.82
N LEU A 277 13.37 14.36 10.07
CA LEU A 277 14.73 14.70 10.54
C LEU A 277 14.90 16.20 10.73
N MET A 278 14.41 17.02 9.79
CA MET A 278 14.44 18.49 9.92
C MET A 278 13.67 18.95 11.15
N ARG A 279 12.50 18.37 11.42
CA ARG A 279 11.71 18.66 12.64
C ARG A 279 12.46 18.33 13.94
N ARG A 280 13.45 17.42 13.88
CA ARG A 280 14.36 17.10 15.00
C ARG A 280 15.62 17.95 15.04
N GLY A 281 15.74 18.96 14.18
CA GLY A 281 16.85 19.92 14.17
C GLY A 281 17.98 19.63 13.18
N VAL A 282 17.85 18.60 12.33
CA VAL A 282 18.80 18.38 11.24
C VAL A 282 18.56 19.43 10.15
N ALA A 283 19.63 20.09 9.66
CA ALA A 283 19.50 21.05 8.57
C ALA A 283 19.01 20.37 7.27
N ALA A 284 18.35 21.15 6.41
CA ALA A 284 17.69 20.62 5.22
C ALA A 284 18.62 19.88 4.27
N GLY A 285 19.84 20.40 4.02
CA GLY A 285 20.82 19.73 3.15
C GLY A 285 21.13 18.29 3.59
N PRO A 286 21.70 18.09 4.79
CA PRO A 286 21.95 16.74 5.31
C PRO A 286 20.73 15.85 5.39
N ALA A 287 19.56 16.39 5.76
CA ALA A 287 18.32 15.61 5.85
C ALA A 287 17.87 15.10 4.49
N LEU A 288 17.90 15.95 3.45
CA LEU A 288 17.54 15.58 2.08
C LEU A 288 18.60 14.68 1.44
N ASP A 289 19.87 14.87 1.76
CA ASP A 289 20.91 13.93 1.33
C ASP A 289 20.62 12.52 1.89
N MET A 290 20.29 12.39 3.16
CA MET A 290 19.93 11.09 3.78
C MET A 290 18.65 10.49 3.19
N GLY A 291 17.64 11.31 2.96
CA GLY A 291 16.32 10.87 2.50
C GLY A 291 16.26 10.57 1.00
N ILE A 292 17.04 11.28 0.17
CA ILE A 292 16.92 11.26 -1.29
C ILE A 292 18.27 11.03 -1.96
N THR A 293 19.23 11.94 -1.82
CA THR A 293 20.44 11.99 -2.66
C THR A 293 21.31 10.74 -2.51
N ASN A 294 21.54 10.29 -1.27
CA ASN A 294 22.42 9.15 -0.98
C ASN A 294 21.84 7.79 -1.42
N LYS A 295 20.62 7.75 -1.97
CA LYS A 295 20.04 6.55 -2.60
C LYS A 295 20.55 6.33 -4.02
N ALA A 296 21.05 7.36 -4.68
CA ALA A 296 21.88 7.25 -5.86
C ALA A 296 23.33 7.01 -5.43
N PHE A 297 24.03 6.07 -6.09
CA PHE A 297 25.43 5.74 -5.75
C PHE A 297 26.43 6.33 -6.75
N ASP A 298 25.94 6.92 -7.84
CA ASP A 298 26.74 7.65 -8.80
C ASP A 298 26.91 9.10 -8.36
N SER A 299 28.14 9.59 -8.33
CA SER A 299 28.46 10.94 -7.83
C SER A 299 27.95 12.05 -8.76
N TYR A 300 27.89 11.80 -10.07
CA TYR A 300 27.35 12.75 -11.04
C TYR A 300 25.83 12.87 -10.86
N GLU A 301 25.15 11.74 -10.75
CA GLU A 301 23.71 11.69 -10.47
C GLU A 301 23.38 12.40 -9.14
N GLN A 302 24.17 12.16 -8.08
CA GLN A 302 24.03 12.88 -6.81
C GLN A 302 24.15 14.39 -6.97
N GLY A 303 25.08 14.85 -7.84
CA GLY A 303 25.21 16.27 -8.17
C GLY A 303 23.92 16.83 -8.77
N LEU A 304 23.37 16.18 -9.79
CA LEU A 304 22.12 16.58 -10.43
C LEU A 304 20.94 16.62 -9.44
N ILE A 305 20.84 15.63 -8.56
CA ILE A 305 19.79 15.59 -7.54
C ILE A 305 19.94 16.77 -6.57
N ARG A 306 21.16 17.08 -6.13
CA ARG A 306 21.42 18.24 -5.25
C ARG A 306 21.08 19.57 -5.91
N ASP A 307 21.34 19.72 -7.20
CA ASP A 307 20.98 20.92 -7.96
C ASP A 307 19.44 21.10 -7.99
N VAL A 308 18.68 20.03 -8.22
CA VAL A 308 17.20 20.06 -8.17
C VAL A 308 16.73 20.44 -6.76
N ILE A 309 17.32 19.86 -5.72
CA ILE A 309 16.98 20.16 -4.32
C ILE A 309 17.29 21.64 -4.02
N ALA A 310 18.48 22.13 -4.37
CA ALA A 310 18.93 23.49 -4.06
C ALA A 310 18.07 24.56 -4.74
N ALA A 311 17.51 24.26 -5.92
CA ALA A 311 16.59 25.15 -6.61
C ALA A 311 15.30 25.43 -5.82
N ARG A 312 14.88 24.53 -4.92
CA ARG A 312 13.65 24.63 -4.14
C ARG A 312 13.89 24.84 -2.66
N ILE A 313 14.86 24.14 -2.09
CA ILE A 313 15.09 24.06 -0.64
C ILE A 313 16.54 24.46 -0.33
N PRO A 314 16.78 25.62 0.31
CA PRO A 314 18.13 26.00 0.74
C PRO A 314 18.72 24.99 1.71
N ALA A 315 19.95 24.54 1.50
CA ALA A 315 20.63 23.53 2.32
C ALA A 315 20.76 23.94 3.82
N SER A 316 20.82 25.26 4.09
CA SER A 316 20.92 25.82 5.46
C SER A 316 19.57 26.05 6.13
N LEU A 317 18.47 25.63 5.52
CA LEU A 317 17.12 25.82 6.06
C LEU A 317 16.98 25.02 7.36
N THR A 318 16.48 25.67 8.42
CA THR A 318 16.31 25.09 9.75
C THR A 318 14.85 24.84 10.11
N ALA A 319 14.63 24.03 11.13
CA ALA A 319 13.29 23.69 11.62
C ALA A 319 12.43 24.92 11.94
N GLU A 320 13.00 25.93 12.58
CA GLU A 320 12.30 27.19 12.98
C GLU A 320 11.70 27.97 11.81
N LYS A 321 12.27 27.81 10.59
CA LYS A 321 11.75 28.44 9.38
C LYS A 321 10.74 27.56 8.64
N LEU A 322 10.81 26.24 8.85
CA LEU A 322 9.95 25.26 8.23
C LEU A 322 8.63 25.10 8.96
N PHE A 323 8.71 24.96 10.28
CA PHE A 323 7.57 24.61 11.13
C PHE A 323 7.14 25.81 11.95
N ARG A 324 5.82 25.91 12.21
CA ARG A 324 5.21 26.92 13.08
C ARG A 324 5.20 26.48 14.53
#